data_aeb1dac91ec1b49bd708a4f00b216df2
#
_entry.id   aeb1dac91ec1b49bd708a4f00b216df2
#
_cell.length_a   1.000
_cell.length_b   1.000
_cell.length_c   1.000
_cell.angle_alpha   90.00
_cell.angle_beta   90.00
_cell.angle_gamma   90.00
#
_symmetry.space_group_name_H-M   'P 1'
#
loop_
_entity.id
_entity.type
_entity.pdbx_description
1 polymer ?
#
loop_
_entity_poly.entity_id
_entity_poly.type
_entity_poly.pdbx_seq_one_letter_code
_entity_poly.pdbx_strand_id
1 'polypeptide(L)'
;SSAASDVYKRQIKSIRLTLRNTWYMLKLGVSSCLSEITIAVMAIAGNYVFMSHLGTDGVAAYSIVCYLFPIIFMVFNAMVQSAQPIVSYNYGCGQLLRSNKALRLCIISAVVFALLISGVFVCFSGDIVSLFLPDRTSHAWQYAVAGLPLFAVDYIFFGINVITIGYYTSIERINLAMRLTLLRGILPVLFFFVLPAWLGVTGIWLAVTAGDITTTILIVLCR
;
A
#
# COMPACT_ATOMS: atom_id res chain seq x y z
N SER A 1 -22.57 -1.32 37.27
CA SER A 1 -22.29 -0.18 36.34
C SER A 1 -21.43 0.91 36.98
N SER A 2 -21.29 1.01 38.30
CA SER A 2 -20.50 2.04 38.98
C SER A 2 -18.98 1.82 38.84
N ALA A 3 -18.50 0.59 38.93
CA ALA A 3 -17.09 0.26 38.85
C ALA A 3 -16.46 0.62 37.49
N ALA A 4 -17.18 0.44 36.38
CA ALA A 4 -16.72 0.84 35.05
C ALA A 4 -16.60 2.36 34.92
N SER A 5 -17.55 3.12 35.49
CA SER A 5 -17.52 4.58 35.53
C SER A 5 -16.33 5.10 36.33
N ASP A 6 -15.98 4.46 37.44
CA ASP A 6 -14.87 4.88 38.28
C ASP A 6 -13.49 4.55 37.67
N VAL A 7 -13.40 3.45 36.91
CA VAL A 7 -12.21 3.11 36.12
C VAL A 7 -11.99 4.16 35.03
N TYR A 8 -13.04 4.56 34.29
CA TYR A 8 -12.96 5.61 33.28
C TYR A 8 -12.57 6.97 33.87
N LYS A 9 -13.14 7.37 35.01
CA LYS A 9 -12.79 8.62 35.70
C LYS A 9 -11.33 8.63 36.20
N ARG A 10 -10.81 7.50 36.67
CA ARG A 10 -9.40 7.35 37.06
C ARG A 10 -8.47 7.41 35.85
N GLN A 11 -8.84 6.82 34.73
CA GLN A 11 -8.05 6.92 33.49
C GLN A 11 -7.94 8.34 32.97
N ILE A 12 -9.04 9.12 32.97
CA ILE A 12 -9.02 10.53 32.54
C ILE A 12 -8.13 11.40 33.46
N LYS A 13 -8.15 11.15 34.77
CA LYS A 13 -7.30 11.87 35.74
C LYS A 13 -5.81 11.49 35.64
N SER A 14 -5.48 10.34 35.08
CA SER A 14 -4.10 9.86 34.90
C SER A 14 -3.46 10.26 33.57
N ILE A 15 -4.19 10.91 32.66
CA ILE A 15 -3.65 11.39 31.38
C ILE A 15 -2.72 12.57 31.66
N ARG A 16 -1.45 12.27 31.87
CA ARG A 16 -0.38 13.27 31.84
C ARG A 16 0.18 13.31 30.42
N LEU A 17 -0.24 14.30 29.65
CA LEU A 17 0.36 14.63 28.35
C LEU A 17 1.77 15.16 28.64
N THR A 18 2.77 14.29 28.49
CA THR A 18 4.17 14.70 28.54
C THR A 18 4.59 15.10 27.11
N LEU A 19 5.25 16.23 26.95
CA LEU A 19 5.77 16.72 25.65
C LEU A 19 6.48 15.60 24.85
N ARG A 20 7.23 14.73 25.53
CA ARG A 20 7.89 13.57 24.92
C ARG A 20 6.91 12.58 24.32
N ASN A 21 5.82 12.27 25.00
CA ASN A 21 4.80 11.33 24.51
C ASN A 21 4.00 11.94 23.36
N THR A 22 3.66 13.23 23.46
CA THR A 22 3.00 13.96 22.39
C THR A 22 3.84 14.00 21.12
N TRP A 23 5.14 14.27 21.24
CA TRP A 23 6.08 14.24 20.12
C TRP A 23 6.19 12.86 19.47
N TYR A 24 6.22 11.81 20.29
CA TYR A 24 6.23 10.44 19.81
C TYR A 24 4.94 10.08 19.03
N MET A 25 3.78 10.46 19.56
CA MET A 25 2.48 10.28 18.88
C MET A 25 2.40 11.05 17.56
N LEU A 26 2.89 12.30 17.54
CA LEU A 26 2.98 13.09 16.32
C LEU A 26 3.86 12.41 15.27
N LYS A 27 5.02 11.89 15.67
CA LYS A 27 5.94 11.18 14.76
C LYS A 27 5.32 9.91 14.15
N LEU A 28 4.53 9.17 14.93
CA LEU A 28 3.74 8.03 14.41
C LEU A 28 2.66 8.49 13.43
N GLY A 29 1.92 9.55 13.77
CA GLY A 29 0.89 10.13 12.91
C GLY A 29 1.45 10.67 11.59
N VAL A 30 2.61 11.33 11.63
CA VAL A 30 3.32 11.79 10.42
C VAL A 30 3.68 10.63 9.50
N SER A 31 4.10 9.48 10.03
CA SER A 31 4.39 8.30 9.20
C SER A 31 3.16 7.80 8.44
N SER A 32 2.00 7.77 9.10
CA SER A 32 0.73 7.38 8.43
C SER A 32 0.28 8.43 7.42
N CYS A 33 0.33 9.71 7.76
CA CYS A 33 0.00 10.82 6.86
C CYS A 33 0.91 10.79 5.61
N LEU A 34 2.19 10.49 5.78
CA LEU A 34 3.13 10.37 4.67
C LEU A 34 2.75 9.25 3.69
N SER A 35 2.21 8.13 4.19
CA SER A 35 1.71 7.05 3.34
C SER A 35 0.55 7.51 2.46
N GLU A 36 -0.41 8.25 3.02
CA GLU A 36 -1.56 8.77 2.26
C GLU A 36 -1.11 9.82 1.23
N ILE A 37 -0.20 10.71 1.61
CA ILE A 37 0.36 11.71 0.69
C ILE A 37 1.08 11.04 -0.48
N THR A 38 1.86 9.97 -0.25
CA THR A 38 2.56 9.27 -1.34
C THR A 38 1.60 8.61 -2.32
N ILE A 39 0.48 8.06 -1.84
CA ILE A 39 -0.56 7.50 -2.71
C ILE A 39 -1.21 8.60 -3.56
N ALA A 40 -1.53 9.76 -2.97
CA ALA A 40 -2.10 10.89 -3.70
C ALA A 40 -1.14 11.42 -4.78
N VAL A 41 0.14 11.59 -4.44
CA VAL A 41 1.18 12.04 -5.39
C VAL A 41 1.32 11.04 -6.54
N MET A 42 1.32 9.74 -6.24
CA MET A 42 1.40 8.69 -7.26
C MET A 42 0.17 8.71 -8.19
N ALA A 43 -1.03 8.92 -7.66
CA ALA A 43 -2.24 9.05 -8.46
C ALA A 43 -2.20 10.27 -9.40
N ILE A 44 -1.73 11.42 -8.91
CA ILE A 44 -1.56 12.64 -9.72
C ILE A 44 -0.51 12.43 -10.82
N ALA A 45 0.66 11.86 -10.48
CA ALA A 45 1.71 11.58 -11.44
C ALA A 45 1.24 10.59 -12.51
N GLY A 46 0.54 9.53 -12.11
CA GLY A 46 -0.06 8.57 -13.03
C GLY A 46 -1.05 9.24 -13.98
N ASN A 47 -2.00 10.01 -13.47
CA ASN A 47 -2.95 10.76 -14.31
C ASN A 47 -2.24 11.66 -15.34
N TYR A 48 -1.20 12.36 -14.92
CA TYR A 48 -0.41 13.21 -15.81
C TYR A 48 0.26 12.41 -16.93
N VAL A 49 0.89 11.29 -16.60
CA VAL A 49 1.60 10.44 -17.57
C VAL A 49 0.63 9.73 -18.51
N PHE A 50 -0.48 9.20 -18.01
CA PHE A 50 -1.53 8.62 -18.83
C PHE A 50 -2.14 9.66 -19.80
N MET A 51 -2.40 10.88 -19.31
CA MET A 51 -2.92 11.96 -20.16
C MET A 51 -1.93 12.36 -21.26
N SER A 52 -0.63 12.42 -20.95
CA SER A 52 0.40 12.84 -21.91
C SER A 52 0.67 11.82 -23.01
N HIS A 53 0.47 10.51 -22.76
CA HIS A 53 0.77 9.43 -23.71
C HIS A 53 -0.46 8.84 -24.39
N LEU A 54 -1.59 8.80 -23.71
CA LEU A 54 -2.80 8.11 -24.17
C LEU A 54 -4.05 9.02 -24.22
N GLY A 55 -3.88 10.30 -23.83
CA GLY A 55 -4.98 11.26 -23.83
C GLY A 55 -6.06 10.92 -22.80
N THR A 56 -7.28 11.39 -23.07
CA THR A 56 -8.44 11.22 -22.19
C THR A 56 -8.84 9.76 -21.99
N ASP A 57 -8.67 8.92 -23.02
CA ASP A 57 -8.98 7.49 -22.95
C ASP A 57 -8.02 6.75 -21.99
N GLY A 58 -6.73 7.16 -21.97
CA GLY A 58 -5.77 6.63 -21.03
C GLY A 58 -6.09 6.99 -19.58
N VAL A 59 -6.51 8.23 -19.33
CA VAL A 59 -6.94 8.68 -18.00
C VAL A 59 -8.19 7.93 -17.55
N ALA A 60 -9.17 7.71 -18.45
CA ALA A 60 -10.36 6.93 -18.15
C ALA A 60 -10.00 5.48 -17.76
N ALA A 61 -9.07 4.86 -18.50
CA ALA A 61 -8.57 3.53 -18.17
C ALA A 61 -7.86 3.47 -16.81
N TYR A 62 -6.98 4.44 -16.52
CA TYR A 62 -6.27 4.50 -15.25
C TYR A 62 -7.18 4.79 -14.05
N SER A 63 -8.25 5.55 -14.26
CA SER A 63 -9.24 5.84 -13.22
C SER A 63 -9.87 4.58 -12.63
N ILE A 64 -10.04 3.52 -13.42
CA ILE A 64 -10.56 2.21 -12.94
C ILE A 64 -9.61 1.64 -11.88
N VAL A 65 -8.31 1.69 -12.12
CA VAL A 65 -7.29 1.26 -11.14
C VAL A 65 -7.35 2.13 -9.89
N CYS A 66 -7.47 3.45 -10.04
CA CYS A 66 -7.59 4.36 -8.91
C CYS A 66 -8.84 4.10 -8.05
N TYR A 67 -9.93 3.58 -8.61
CA TYR A 67 -11.13 3.18 -7.84
C TYR A 67 -10.98 1.82 -7.16
N LEU A 68 -10.29 0.87 -7.80
CA LEU A 68 -10.11 -0.49 -7.27
C LEU A 68 -9.01 -0.56 -6.21
N PHE A 69 -7.94 0.23 -6.38
CA PHE A 69 -6.76 0.20 -5.51
C PHE A 69 -7.07 0.45 -4.02
N PRO A 70 -7.89 1.45 -3.62
CA PRO A 70 -8.20 1.69 -2.22
C PRO A 70 -8.85 0.49 -1.54
N ILE A 71 -9.69 -0.27 -2.24
CA ILE A 71 -10.37 -1.45 -1.69
C ILE A 71 -9.33 -2.51 -1.32
N ILE A 72 -8.38 -2.77 -2.22
CA ILE A 72 -7.31 -3.74 -2.00
C ILE A 72 -6.35 -3.27 -0.90
N PHE A 73 -6.02 -1.99 -0.92
CA PHE A 73 -5.20 -1.35 0.12
C PHE A 73 -5.82 -1.49 1.52
N MET A 74 -7.14 -1.33 1.65
CA MET A 74 -7.84 -1.51 2.92
C MET A 74 -7.68 -2.93 3.48
N VAL A 75 -7.69 -3.96 2.63
CA VAL A 75 -7.48 -5.35 3.07
C VAL A 75 -6.08 -5.56 3.62
N PHE A 76 -5.05 -5.07 2.92
CA PHE A 76 -3.66 -5.13 3.42
C PHE A 76 -3.48 -4.34 4.72
N ASN A 77 -4.09 -3.17 4.83
CA ASN A 77 -4.09 -2.38 6.07
C ASN A 77 -4.77 -3.12 7.23
N ALA A 78 -5.89 -3.80 6.98
CA ALA A 78 -6.56 -4.60 7.99
C ALA A 78 -5.66 -5.75 8.49
N MET A 79 -4.92 -6.40 7.58
CA MET A 79 -3.92 -7.43 7.96
C MET A 79 -2.82 -6.84 8.86
N VAL A 80 -2.29 -5.65 8.51
CA VAL A 80 -1.30 -4.96 9.34
C VAL A 80 -1.86 -4.64 10.72
N GLN A 81 -3.04 -4.02 10.79
CA GLN A 81 -3.67 -3.64 12.06
C GLN A 81 -3.99 -4.83 12.95
N SER A 82 -4.38 -5.96 12.37
CA SER A 82 -4.61 -7.23 13.09
C SER A 82 -3.32 -7.79 13.68
N ALA A 83 -2.21 -7.67 12.99
CA ALA A 83 -0.91 -8.17 13.43
C ALA A 83 -0.22 -7.26 14.44
N GLN A 84 -0.46 -5.95 14.39
CA GLN A 84 0.20 -4.95 15.22
C GLN A 84 0.21 -5.29 16.71
N PRO A 85 -0.92 -5.60 17.38
CA PRO A 85 -0.92 -5.91 18.82
C PRO A 85 -0.11 -7.16 19.13
N ILE A 86 -0.14 -8.18 18.26
CA ILE A 86 0.60 -9.43 18.44
C ILE A 86 2.10 -9.17 18.32
N VAL A 87 2.51 -8.42 17.30
CA VAL A 87 3.92 -8.09 17.07
C VAL A 87 4.47 -7.22 18.19
N SER A 88 3.78 -6.13 18.55
CA SER A 88 4.21 -5.19 19.58
C SER A 88 4.33 -5.84 20.95
N TYR A 89 3.35 -6.66 21.34
CA TYR A 89 3.37 -7.38 22.62
C TYR A 89 4.55 -8.36 22.70
N ASN A 90 4.72 -9.22 21.68
CA ASN A 90 5.80 -10.21 21.69
C ASN A 90 7.19 -9.55 21.61
N TYR A 91 7.31 -8.45 20.85
CA TYR A 91 8.54 -7.68 20.77
C TYR A 91 8.88 -7.04 22.11
N GLY A 92 7.91 -6.40 22.77
CA GLY A 92 8.08 -5.79 24.10
C GLY A 92 8.43 -6.80 25.21
N CYS A 93 7.96 -8.05 25.09
CA CYS A 93 8.33 -9.16 25.99
C CYS A 93 9.69 -9.82 25.62
N GLY A 94 10.43 -9.31 24.64
CA GLY A 94 11.69 -9.90 24.18
C GLY A 94 11.53 -11.20 23.37
N GLN A 95 10.31 -11.59 23.00
CA GLN A 95 10.03 -12.83 22.26
C GLN A 95 10.14 -12.61 20.74
N LEU A 96 11.36 -12.28 20.28
CA LEU A 96 11.64 -11.93 18.87
C LEU A 96 11.22 -13.03 17.88
N LEU A 97 11.40 -14.30 18.25
CA LEU A 97 11.00 -15.44 17.39
C LEU A 97 9.48 -15.45 17.12
N ARG A 98 8.67 -15.14 18.12
CA ARG A 98 7.20 -15.05 17.97
C ARG A 98 6.78 -13.84 17.15
N SER A 99 7.42 -12.68 17.36
CA SER A 99 7.20 -11.48 16.56
C SER A 99 7.54 -11.72 15.07
N ASN A 100 8.68 -12.37 14.78
CA ASN A 100 9.07 -12.74 13.42
C ASN A 100 8.14 -13.78 12.78
N LYS A 101 7.63 -14.72 13.60
CA LYS A 101 6.63 -15.70 13.12
C LYS A 101 5.32 -15.02 12.73
N ALA A 102 4.87 -14.04 13.50
CA ALA A 102 3.69 -13.23 13.16
C ALA A 102 3.89 -12.47 11.85
N LEU A 103 5.04 -11.81 11.67
CA LEU A 103 5.39 -11.18 10.39
C LEU A 103 5.34 -12.16 9.22
N ARG A 104 5.96 -13.33 9.36
CA ARG A 104 6.00 -14.34 8.29
C ARG A 104 4.59 -14.82 7.92
N LEU A 105 3.73 -15.06 8.90
CA LEU A 105 2.34 -15.45 8.67
C LEU A 105 1.56 -14.35 7.94
N CYS A 106 1.73 -13.09 8.33
CA CYS A 106 1.10 -11.96 7.65
C CYS A 106 1.58 -11.82 6.20
N ILE A 107 2.88 -11.97 5.94
CA ILE A 107 3.42 -11.93 4.56
C ILE A 107 2.83 -13.07 3.72
N ILE A 108 2.77 -14.29 4.25
CA ILE A 108 2.17 -15.43 3.54
C ILE A 108 0.70 -15.16 3.23
N SER A 109 -0.07 -14.69 4.21
CA SER A 109 -1.49 -14.35 4.01
C SER A 109 -1.68 -13.23 2.97
N ALA A 110 -0.81 -12.21 3.00
CA ALA A 110 -0.85 -11.12 2.04
C ALA A 110 -0.52 -11.60 0.61
N VAL A 111 0.50 -12.45 0.46
CA VAL A 111 0.86 -13.03 -0.84
C VAL A 111 -0.24 -13.93 -1.39
N VAL A 112 -0.85 -14.78 -0.55
CA VAL A 112 -1.99 -15.61 -0.96
C VAL A 112 -3.15 -14.75 -1.42
N PHE A 113 -3.52 -13.73 -0.65
CA PHE A 113 -4.57 -12.78 -1.04
C PHE A 113 -4.23 -12.03 -2.33
N ALA A 114 -3.00 -11.56 -2.46
CA ALA A 114 -2.54 -10.88 -3.67
C ALA A 114 -2.62 -11.77 -4.91
N LEU A 115 -2.20 -13.04 -4.80
CA LEU A 115 -2.28 -14.01 -5.91
C LEU A 115 -3.74 -14.28 -6.30
N LEU A 116 -4.64 -14.42 -5.32
CA LEU A 116 -6.06 -14.63 -5.58
C LEU A 116 -6.67 -13.43 -6.31
N ILE A 117 -6.46 -12.21 -5.82
CA ILE A 117 -7.02 -11.01 -6.43
C ILE A 117 -6.40 -10.71 -7.79
N SER A 118 -5.08 -10.95 -7.94
CA SER A 118 -4.41 -10.81 -9.24
C SER A 118 -4.95 -11.83 -10.25
N GLY A 119 -5.19 -13.07 -9.82
CA GLY A 119 -5.82 -14.09 -10.65
C GLY A 119 -7.23 -13.67 -11.13
N VAL A 120 -8.04 -13.11 -10.23
CA VAL A 120 -9.36 -12.55 -10.59
C VAL A 120 -9.22 -11.43 -11.63
N PHE A 121 -8.27 -10.52 -11.45
CA PHE A 121 -8.07 -9.41 -12.38
C PHE A 121 -7.53 -9.85 -13.74
N VAL A 122 -6.71 -10.91 -13.78
CA VAL A 122 -6.24 -11.50 -15.05
C VAL A 122 -7.37 -12.23 -15.77
N CYS A 123 -8.14 -13.07 -15.06
CA CYS A 123 -9.18 -13.89 -15.68
C CYS A 123 -10.43 -13.09 -16.08
N PHE A 124 -10.79 -12.07 -15.31
CA PHE A 124 -12.04 -11.32 -15.47
C PHE A 124 -11.82 -9.84 -15.79
N SER A 125 -10.66 -9.47 -16.34
CA SER A 125 -10.33 -8.07 -16.67
C SER A 125 -11.40 -7.39 -17.52
N GLY A 126 -11.90 -8.07 -18.56
CA GLY A 126 -12.93 -7.53 -19.45
C GLY A 126 -14.27 -7.27 -18.75
N ASP A 127 -14.69 -8.17 -17.88
CA ASP A 127 -15.96 -8.03 -17.16
C ASP A 127 -15.85 -6.94 -16.08
N ILE A 128 -14.74 -6.90 -15.35
CA ILE A 128 -14.45 -5.86 -14.35
C ILE A 128 -14.43 -4.48 -15.01
N VAL A 129 -13.71 -4.33 -16.12
CA VAL A 129 -13.64 -3.05 -16.85
C VAL A 129 -15.01 -2.65 -17.39
N SER A 130 -15.82 -3.62 -17.85
CA SER A 130 -17.17 -3.35 -18.39
C SER A 130 -18.16 -2.83 -17.34
N LEU A 131 -17.90 -3.01 -16.04
CA LEU A 131 -18.67 -2.40 -14.97
C LEU A 131 -18.50 -0.88 -14.90
N PHE A 132 -17.34 -0.37 -15.34
CA PHE A 132 -17.00 1.06 -15.33
C PHE A 132 -17.13 1.70 -16.70
N LEU A 133 -16.79 0.95 -17.76
CA LEU A 133 -16.83 1.37 -19.15
C LEU A 133 -17.72 0.38 -19.95
N PRO A 134 -19.02 0.67 -20.10
CA PRO A 134 -19.95 -0.23 -20.80
C PRO A 134 -19.64 -0.41 -22.29
N ASP A 135 -19.03 0.61 -22.92
CA ASP A 135 -18.66 0.56 -24.33
C ASP A 135 -17.35 -0.21 -24.54
N ARG A 136 -17.50 -1.49 -24.92
CA ARG A 136 -16.37 -2.39 -25.19
C ARG A 136 -15.59 -2.06 -26.47
N THR A 137 -16.09 -1.13 -27.31
CA THR A 137 -15.42 -0.72 -28.54
C THR A 137 -14.50 0.49 -28.32
N SER A 138 -14.60 1.18 -27.17
CA SER A 138 -13.82 2.37 -26.85
C SER A 138 -12.33 2.03 -26.66
N HIS A 139 -11.45 2.95 -27.05
CA HIS A 139 -10.02 2.84 -26.78
C HIS A 139 -9.72 2.78 -25.28
N ALA A 140 -10.47 3.51 -24.46
CA ALA A 140 -10.37 3.47 -23.01
C ALA A 140 -10.58 2.05 -22.45
N TRP A 141 -11.58 1.32 -22.95
CA TRP A 141 -11.85 -0.07 -22.56
C TRP A 141 -10.68 -0.98 -22.95
N GLN A 142 -10.15 -0.84 -24.18
CA GLN A 142 -9.02 -1.65 -24.66
C GLN A 142 -7.77 -1.42 -23.81
N TYR A 143 -7.45 -0.17 -23.48
CA TYR A 143 -6.32 0.17 -22.61
C TYR A 143 -6.49 -0.37 -21.20
N ALA A 144 -7.70 -0.29 -20.64
CA ALA A 144 -7.98 -0.78 -19.30
C ALA A 144 -7.88 -2.31 -19.21
N VAL A 145 -8.44 -3.04 -20.17
CA VAL A 145 -8.39 -4.52 -20.22
C VAL A 145 -6.96 -5.03 -20.39
N ALA A 146 -6.16 -4.36 -21.21
CA ALA A 146 -4.75 -4.72 -21.40
C ALA A 146 -3.88 -4.34 -20.19
N GLY A 147 -4.19 -3.23 -19.52
CA GLY A 147 -3.37 -2.68 -18.43
C GLY A 147 -3.69 -3.26 -17.07
N LEU A 148 -4.96 -3.58 -16.78
CA LEU A 148 -5.39 -4.07 -15.47
C LEU A 148 -4.65 -5.35 -15.03
N PRO A 149 -4.43 -6.37 -15.87
CA PRO A 149 -3.63 -7.54 -15.53
C PRO A 149 -2.17 -7.20 -15.21
N LEU A 150 -1.56 -6.27 -15.95
CA LEU A 150 -0.19 -5.83 -15.71
C LEU A 150 -0.06 -5.13 -14.34
N PHE A 151 -1.04 -4.27 -14.03
CA PHE A 151 -1.10 -3.61 -12.74
C PHE A 151 -1.38 -4.58 -11.59
N ALA A 152 -2.16 -5.64 -11.84
CA ALA A 152 -2.51 -6.62 -10.81
C ALA A 152 -1.29 -7.37 -10.24
N VAL A 153 -0.21 -7.49 -11.00
CA VAL A 153 1.07 -8.07 -10.52
C VAL A 153 1.65 -7.26 -9.37
N ASP A 154 1.40 -5.95 -9.35
CA ASP A 154 1.85 -5.05 -8.29
C ASP A 154 1.35 -5.47 -6.91
N TYR A 155 0.14 -5.97 -6.79
CA TYR A 155 -0.46 -6.30 -5.48
C TYR A 155 0.36 -7.29 -4.65
N ILE A 156 1.19 -8.12 -5.29
CA ILE A 156 2.08 -9.07 -4.60
C ILE A 156 3.18 -8.30 -3.86
N PHE A 157 3.88 -7.42 -4.57
CA PHE A 157 4.99 -6.63 -4.00
C PHE A 157 4.48 -5.55 -3.07
N PHE A 158 3.39 -4.89 -3.45
CA PHE A 158 2.66 -3.93 -2.63
C PHE A 158 2.28 -4.51 -1.27
N GLY A 159 1.67 -5.71 -1.23
CA GLY A 159 1.28 -6.38 0.00
C GLY A 159 2.48 -6.69 0.90
N ILE A 160 3.58 -7.20 0.33
CA ILE A 160 4.83 -7.46 1.06
C ILE A 160 5.38 -6.17 1.67
N ASN A 161 5.41 -5.09 0.90
CA ASN A 161 5.91 -3.79 1.33
C ASN A 161 5.06 -3.21 2.46
N VAL A 162 3.73 -3.19 2.32
CA VAL A 162 2.81 -2.66 3.34
C VAL A 162 2.92 -3.43 4.66
N ILE A 163 2.92 -4.77 4.60
CA ILE A 163 3.08 -5.62 5.79
C ILE A 163 4.42 -5.38 6.48
N THR A 164 5.49 -5.27 5.70
CA THR A 164 6.84 -5.07 6.26
C THR A 164 7.01 -3.69 6.89
N ILE A 165 6.48 -2.65 6.25
CA ILE A 165 6.47 -1.28 6.81
C ILE A 165 5.65 -1.26 8.11
N GLY A 166 4.47 -1.90 8.13
CA GLY A 166 3.64 -2.04 9.31
C GLY A 166 4.34 -2.78 10.45
N TYR A 167 5.10 -3.83 10.14
CA TYR A 167 5.92 -4.53 11.13
C TYR A 167 6.99 -3.62 11.73
N TYR A 168 7.73 -2.86 10.91
CA TYR A 168 8.75 -1.92 11.43
C TYR A 168 8.14 -0.82 12.29
N THR A 169 6.94 -0.37 11.96
CA THR A 169 6.19 0.56 12.81
C THR A 169 5.82 -0.08 14.15
N SER A 170 5.40 -1.35 14.14
CA SER A 170 4.99 -2.10 15.35
C SER A 170 6.14 -2.39 16.32
N ILE A 171 7.38 -2.46 15.83
CA ILE A 171 8.59 -2.65 16.65
C ILE A 171 9.35 -1.33 16.89
N GLU A 172 8.67 -0.20 16.72
CA GLU A 172 9.17 1.16 16.98
C GLU A 172 10.37 1.60 16.11
N ARG A 173 10.67 0.89 15.02
CA ARG A 173 11.67 1.32 14.04
C ARG A 173 11.10 2.35 13.06
N ILE A 174 10.54 3.44 13.60
CA ILE A 174 9.77 4.46 12.86
C ILE A 174 10.60 5.10 11.73
N ASN A 175 11.88 5.41 11.97
CA ASN A 175 12.73 6.03 10.95
C ASN A 175 12.92 5.12 9.72
N LEU A 176 13.03 3.80 9.93
CA LEU A 176 13.12 2.84 8.84
C LEU A 176 11.80 2.73 8.10
N ALA A 177 10.68 2.63 8.83
CA ALA A 177 9.35 2.61 8.24
C ALA A 177 9.09 3.85 7.38
N MET A 178 9.43 5.05 7.86
CA MET A 178 9.30 6.30 7.11
C MET A 178 10.14 6.31 5.83
N ARG A 179 11.40 5.87 5.90
CA ARG A 179 12.27 5.79 4.71
C ARG A 179 11.70 4.84 3.65
N LEU A 180 11.22 3.67 4.05
CA LEU A 180 10.60 2.70 3.15
C LEU A 180 9.29 3.23 2.55
N THR A 181 8.47 3.93 3.34
CA THR A 181 7.26 4.59 2.85
C THR A 181 7.59 5.65 1.79
N LEU A 182 8.60 6.48 2.04
CA LEU A 182 9.05 7.49 1.07
C LEU A 182 9.60 6.86 -0.21
N LEU A 183 10.43 5.83 -0.10
CA LEU A 183 10.95 5.11 -1.26
C LEU A 183 9.83 4.52 -2.10
N ARG A 184 8.84 3.90 -1.45
CA ARG A 184 7.66 3.34 -2.12
C ARG A 184 6.81 4.39 -2.82
N GLY A 185 6.81 5.64 -2.34
CA GLY A 185 6.11 6.74 -3.01
C GLY A 185 6.91 7.36 -4.15
N ILE A 186 8.22 7.53 -3.98
CA ILE A 186 9.09 8.22 -4.94
C ILE A 186 9.43 7.32 -6.14
N LEU A 187 9.76 6.04 -5.90
CA LEU A 187 10.21 5.13 -6.95
C LEU A 187 9.17 4.92 -8.07
N PRO A 188 7.87 4.65 -7.79
CA PRO A 188 6.88 4.56 -8.84
C PRO A 188 6.75 5.86 -9.65
N VAL A 189 6.82 7.01 -8.99
CA VAL A 189 6.78 8.32 -9.68
C VAL A 189 7.96 8.46 -10.64
N LEU A 190 9.17 8.10 -10.22
CA LEU A 190 10.34 8.09 -11.11
C LEU A 190 10.16 7.13 -12.28
N PHE A 191 9.63 5.93 -12.02
CA PHE A 191 9.40 4.94 -13.07
C PHE A 191 8.29 5.35 -14.03
N PHE A 192 7.30 6.13 -13.63
CA PHE A 192 6.31 6.71 -14.54
C PHE A 192 6.95 7.59 -15.63
N PHE A 193 8.08 8.21 -15.37
CA PHE A 193 8.78 9.03 -16.36
C PHE A 193 9.87 8.26 -17.13
N VAL A 194 10.46 7.23 -16.53
CA VAL A 194 11.58 6.48 -17.12
C VAL A 194 11.09 5.31 -17.97
N LEU A 195 10.17 4.47 -17.47
CA LEU A 195 9.74 3.25 -18.15
C LEU A 195 9.02 3.49 -19.49
N PRO A 196 8.18 4.51 -19.63
CA PRO A 196 7.52 4.78 -20.92
C PRO A 196 8.49 5.07 -22.05
N ALA A 197 9.66 5.64 -21.75
CA ALA A 197 10.70 5.88 -22.74
C ALA A 197 11.29 4.59 -23.34
N TRP A 198 11.21 3.47 -22.61
CA TRP A 198 11.79 2.18 -23.01
C TRP A 198 10.73 1.15 -23.46
N LEU A 199 9.60 1.12 -22.78
CA LEU A 199 8.54 0.11 -22.96
C LEU A 199 7.22 0.69 -23.50
N GLY A 200 7.18 2.01 -23.79
CA GLY A 200 5.96 2.66 -24.27
C GLY A 200 4.81 2.54 -23.26
N VAL A 201 3.61 2.26 -23.78
CA VAL A 201 2.38 2.17 -22.97
C VAL A 201 2.46 1.09 -21.89
N THR A 202 3.09 -0.06 -22.18
CA THR A 202 3.29 -1.14 -21.19
C THR A 202 4.14 -0.66 -20.02
N GLY A 203 5.13 0.21 -20.29
CA GLY A 203 5.96 0.81 -19.24
C GLY A 203 5.19 1.68 -18.28
N ILE A 204 4.13 2.36 -18.73
CA ILE A 204 3.28 3.17 -17.85
C ILE A 204 2.55 2.26 -16.84
N TRP A 205 1.96 1.15 -17.31
CA TRP A 205 1.26 0.19 -16.45
C TRP A 205 2.18 -0.52 -15.47
N LEU A 206 3.43 -0.79 -15.85
CA LEU A 206 4.42 -1.47 -15.01
C LEU A 206 5.21 -0.53 -14.08
N ALA A 207 5.03 0.78 -14.19
CA ALA A 207 5.82 1.74 -13.42
C ALA A 207 5.66 1.56 -11.90
N VAL A 208 4.43 1.33 -11.43
CA VAL A 208 4.14 1.11 -10.01
C VAL A 208 4.76 -0.21 -9.55
N THR A 209 4.56 -1.28 -10.32
CA THR A 209 5.13 -2.60 -10.06
C THR A 209 6.66 -2.57 -9.96
N ALA A 210 7.32 -1.85 -10.88
CA ALA A 210 8.78 -1.69 -10.83
C ALA A 210 9.25 -0.95 -9.59
N GLY A 211 8.51 0.07 -9.14
CA GLY A 211 8.76 0.80 -7.91
C GLY A 211 8.63 -0.08 -6.67
N ASP A 212 7.58 -0.87 -6.59
CA ASP A 212 7.34 -1.75 -5.45
C ASP A 212 8.29 -2.96 -5.44
N ILE A 213 8.66 -3.52 -6.60
CA ILE A 213 9.73 -4.53 -6.70
C ILE A 213 11.06 -3.96 -6.18
N THR A 214 11.45 -2.77 -6.62
CA THR A 214 12.69 -2.13 -6.18
C THR A 214 12.67 -1.89 -4.68
N THR A 215 11.55 -1.43 -4.13
CA THR A 215 11.36 -1.27 -2.68
C THR A 215 11.49 -2.60 -1.95
N THR A 216 10.89 -3.67 -2.46
CA THR A 216 11.00 -5.02 -1.88
C THR A 216 12.44 -5.51 -1.86
N ILE A 217 13.19 -5.31 -2.95
CA ILE A 217 14.62 -5.66 -3.02
C ILE A 217 15.42 -4.88 -1.96
N LEU A 218 15.18 -3.57 -1.83
CA LEU A 218 15.84 -2.74 -0.83
C LEU A 218 15.51 -3.19 0.61
N ILE A 219 14.27 -3.59 0.88
CA ILE A 219 13.87 -4.17 2.17
C ILE A 219 14.66 -5.44 2.49
N VAL A 220 14.84 -6.31 1.50
CA VAL A 220 15.60 -7.57 1.68
C VAL A 220 17.09 -7.31 1.92
N LEU A 221 17.66 -6.32 1.21
CA LEU A 221 19.08 -5.95 1.35
C LEU A 221 19.40 -5.22 2.67
N CYS A 222 18.43 -4.48 3.23
CA CYS A 222 18.58 -3.74 4.48
C CYS A 222 18.25 -4.54 5.76
N ARG A 223 17.90 -5.81 5.63
CA ARG A 223 17.50 -6.71 6.71
C ARG A 223 18.70 -7.39 7.33
#